data_6837bd7ec7ae2bef5676ee49891e2105
#
_entry.id   6837bd7ec7ae2bef5676ee49891e2105
#
_cell.length_a   1.000
_cell.length_b   1.000
_cell.length_c   1.000
_cell.angle_alpha   90.00
_cell.angle_beta   90.00
_cell.angle_gamma   90.00
#
_symmetry.space_group_name_H-M   'P 1'
#
loop_
_entity.id
_entity.type
_entity.pdbx_description
1 polymer ?
#
loop_
_entity_poly.entity_id
_entity_poly.type
_entity_poly.pdbx_seq_one_letter_code
_entity_poly.pdbx_strand_id
1 'polypeptide(L)'
;WAPEGLLDTYHTERHAAGARARLQTRAQVALRRGGDPAADALRTVFAELLSDEPAARRMGALVGGTDIHYPIPGTHPLTGTFAPDLTLHIEGDVTGVAELMHTPHPVLLDLSGREDLREIAEGWRNRVDIITAKTDNPPADALLIRPDAYIAWAADFNEPTDTAAPTLRAALSTWFGAAAD
;
A
#
# COMPACT_ATOMS: atom_id res chain seq x y z
N TRP A 1 -8.30 -16.49 15.06
CA TRP A 1 -7.74 -15.16 15.31
C TRP A 1 -8.35 -14.07 14.44
N ALA A 2 -8.87 -14.45 13.25
CA ALA A 2 -9.41 -13.49 12.29
C ALA A 2 -10.60 -12.73 12.90
N PRO A 3 -10.63 -11.39 12.82
CA PRO A 3 -11.77 -10.62 13.28
C PRO A 3 -13.04 -10.97 12.50
N GLU A 4 -14.18 -10.85 13.17
CA GLU A 4 -15.50 -10.98 12.51
C GLU A 4 -15.61 -9.90 11.40
N GLY A 5 -16.12 -10.28 10.23
CA GLY A 5 -16.26 -9.37 9.10
C GLY A 5 -14.97 -9.11 8.29
N LEU A 6 -13.82 -9.71 8.63
CA LEU A 6 -12.58 -9.51 7.85
C LEU A 6 -12.78 -9.85 6.36
N LEU A 7 -13.55 -10.90 6.04
CA LEU A 7 -13.80 -11.29 4.64
C LEU A 7 -14.74 -10.32 3.91
N ASP A 8 -15.52 -9.52 4.62
CA ASP A 8 -16.39 -8.51 4.00
C ASP A 8 -15.58 -7.36 3.41
N THR A 9 -14.40 -7.09 3.97
CA THR A 9 -13.46 -6.10 3.42
C THR A 9 -13.03 -6.47 2.01
N TYR A 10 -12.84 -7.77 1.74
CA TYR A 10 -12.48 -8.27 0.41
C TYR A 10 -13.51 -7.85 -0.66
N HIS A 11 -14.80 -7.98 -0.37
CA HIS A 11 -15.84 -7.57 -1.31
C HIS A 11 -15.75 -6.06 -1.60
N THR A 12 -15.67 -5.24 -0.56
CA THR A 12 -15.64 -3.78 -0.67
C THR A 12 -14.41 -3.31 -1.47
N GLU A 13 -13.24 -3.84 -1.15
CA GLU A 13 -11.97 -3.48 -1.80
C GLU A 13 -11.92 -3.98 -3.25
N ARG A 14 -12.20 -5.28 -3.47
CA ARG A 14 -12.03 -5.92 -4.79
C ARG A 14 -13.13 -5.57 -5.78
N HIS A 15 -14.34 -5.26 -5.34
CA HIS A 15 -15.40 -4.84 -6.24
C HIS A 15 -15.05 -3.51 -6.93
N ALA A 16 -14.58 -2.53 -6.18
CA ALA A 16 -14.15 -1.24 -6.72
C ALA A 16 -12.94 -1.40 -7.65
N ALA A 17 -11.91 -2.17 -7.23
CA ALA A 17 -10.73 -2.46 -8.04
C ALA A 17 -11.10 -3.20 -9.34
N GLY A 18 -12.00 -4.18 -9.29
CA GLY A 18 -12.50 -4.91 -10.46
C GLY A 18 -13.29 -4.03 -11.42
N ALA A 19 -14.09 -3.09 -10.93
CA ALA A 19 -14.79 -2.11 -11.76
C ALA A 19 -13.79 -1.20 -12.49
N ARG A 20 -12.73 -0.78 -11.80
CA ARG A 20 -11.63 0.00 -12.36
C ARG A 20 -10.90 -0.76 -13.47
N ALA A 21 -10.51 -2.01 -13.21
CA ALA A 21 -9.83 -2.88 -14.19
C ALA A 21 -10.67 -3.09 -15.45
N ARG A 22 -12.00 -3.28 -15.31
CA ARG A 22 -12.91 -3.38 -16.47
C ARG A 22 -12.96 -2.09 -17.29
N LEU A 23 -12.99 -0.92 -16.64
CA LEU A 23 -12.94 0.36 -17.32
C LEU A 23 -11.67 0.50 -18.16
N GLN A 24 -10.51 0.19 -17.55
CA GLN A 24 -9.21 0.24 -18.19
C GLN A 24 -9.12 -0.71 -19.39
N THR A 25 -9.58 -1.97 -19.22
CA THR A 25 -9.60 -2.96 -20.30
C THR A 25 -10.44 -2.48 -21.49
N ARG A 26 -11.62 -1.89 -21.22
CA ARG A 26 -12.48 -1.32 -22.28
C ARG A 26 -11.79 -0.17 -23.00
N ALA A 27 -11.10 0.71 -22.29
CA ALA A 27 -10.35 1.82 -22.89
C ALA A 27 -9.20 1.31 -23.78
N GLN A 28 -8.44 0.31 -23.32
CA GLN A 28 -7.39 -0.32 -24.11
C GLN A 28 -7.93 -0.99 -25.39
N VAL A 29 -9.08 -1.67 -25.30
CA VAL A 29 -9.72 -2.26 -26.48
C VAL A 29 -10.13 -1.19 -27.47
N ALA A 30 -10.68 -0.05 -27.02
CA ALA A 30 -11.02 1.06 -27.89
C ALA A 30 -9.80 1.63 -28.62
N LEU A 31 -8.68 1.80 -27.91
CA LEU A 31 -7.42 2.28 -28.50
C LEU A 31 -6.81 1.28 -29.51
N ARG A 32 -7.08 -0.02 -29.37
CA ARG A 32 -6.53 -1.06 -30.25
C ARG A 32 -7.36 -1.30 -31.52
N ARG A 33 -8.52 -0.68 -31.68
CA ARG A 33 -9.34 -0.84 -32.91
C ARG A 33 -8.58 -0.34 -34.13
N GLY A 34 -8.13 -1.27 -34.97
CA GLY A 34 -7.51 -0.97 -36.25
C GLY A 34 -8.57 -0.56 -37.28
N GLY A 35 -8.19 0.33 -38.23
CA GLY A 35 -9.05 0.77 -39.32
C GLY A 35 -10.16 1.75 -38.90
N ASP A 36 -10.11 2.30 -37.70
CA ASP A 36 -11.00 3.34 -37.21
C ASP A 36 -10.23 4.68 -37.10
N PRO A 37 -10.51 5.67 -38.00
CA PRO A 37 -9.81 6.96 -38.00
C PRO A 37 -9.94 7.73 -36.68
N ALA A 38 -11.04 7.54 -35.93
CA ALA A 38 -11.24 8.19 -34.64
C ALA A 38 -10.31 7.55 -33.58
N ALA A 39 -10.14 6.23 -33.60
CA ALA A 39 -9.20 5.54 -32.72
C ALA A 39 -7.74 5.90 -33.06
N ASP A 40 -7.41 6.10 -34.34
CA ASP A 40 -6.07 6.53 -34.78
C ASP A 40 -5.77 7.96 -34.26
N ALA A 41 -6.71 8.89 -34.42
CA ALA A 41 -6.57 10.24 -33.87
C ALA A 41 -6.44 10.24 -32.35
N LEU A 42 -7.24 9.42 -31.64
CA LEU A 42 -7.16 9.29 -30.20
C LEU A 42 -5.79 8.74 -29.74
N ARG A 43 -5.24 7.75 -30.46
CA ARG A 43 -3.89 7.25 -30.17
C ARG A 43 -2.80 8.31 -30.32
N THR A 44 -2.92 9.15 -31.35
CA THR A 44 -1.98 10.25 -31.58
C THR A 44 -2.00 11.24 -30.41
N VAL A 45 -3.19 11.73 -30.04
CA VAL A 45 -3.35 12.66 -28.91
C VAL A 45 -2.87 12.00 -27.60
N PHE A 46 -3.17 10.72 -27.40
CA PHE A 46 -2.76 9.99 -26.21
C PHE A 46 -1.24 9.81 -26.13
N ALA A 47 -0.58 9.57 -27.27
CA ALA A 47 0.88 9.51 -27.34
C ALA A 47 1.54 10.85 -27.02
N GLU A 48 0.96 11.96 -27.50
CA GLU A 48 1.41 13.30 -27.16
C GLU A 48 1.31 13.57 -25.65
N LEU A 49 0.18 13.25 -25.02
CA LEU A 49 -0.01 13.40 -23.58
C LEU A 49 0.98 12.55 -22.77
N LEU A 50 1.30 11.34 -23.23
CA LEU A 50 2.24 10.45 -22.57
C LEU A 50 3.72 10.83 -22.76
N SER A 51 4.02 11.85 -23.58
CA SER A 51 5.37 12.44 -23.64
C SER A 51 5.70 13.22 -22.36
N ASP A 52 4.68 13.63 -21.60
CA ASP A 52 4.86 14.29 -20.31
C ASP A 52 5.10 13.25 -19.21
N GLU A 53 6.19 13.42 -18.44
CA GLU A 53 6.58 12.48 -17.40
C GLU A 53 5.48 12.23 -16.35
N PRO A 54 4.75 13.24 -15.82
CA PRO A 54 3.67 13.01 -14.86
C PRO A 54 2.53 12.15 -15.43
N ALA A 55 2.17 12.35 -16.71
CA ALA A 55 1.13 11.58 -17.39
C ALA A 55 1.59 10.13 -17.62
N ALA A 56 2.82 9.94 -18.08
CA ALA A 56 3.42 8.62 -18.29
C ALA A 56 3.49 7.83 -16.97
N ARG A 57 3.94 8.46 -15.87
CA ARG A 57 3.98 7.85 -14.54
C ARG A 57 2.60 7.43 -14.06
N ARG A 58 1.59 8.29 -14.21
CA ARG A 58 0.21 7.98 -13.85
C ARG A 58 -0.35 6.83 -14.67
N MET A 59 -0.03 6.77 -15.97
CA MET A 59 -0.42 5.66 -16.83
C MET A 59 0.28 4.36 -16.43
N GLY A 60 1.57 4.42 -16.09
CA GLY A 60 2.32 3.28 -15.58
C GLY A 60 1.70 2.70 -14.30
N ALA A 61 1.36 3.54 -13.34
CA ALA A 61 0.67 3.15 -12.12
C ALA A 61 -0.70 2.50 -12.42
N LEU A 62 -1.46 3.08 -13.35
CA LEU A 62 -2.76 2.57 -13.77
C LEU A 62 -2.65 1.19 -14.44
N VAL A 63 -1.65 0.97 -15.28
CA VAL A 63 -1.42 -0.32 -15.96
C VAL A 63 -0.86 -1.36 -14.99
N GLY A 64 0.03 -0.95 -14.08
CA GLY A 64 0.60 -1.80 -13.04
C GLY A 64 -0.34 -2.11 -11.88
N GLY A 65 -1.48 -1.40 -11.77
CA GLY A 65 -2.45 -1.57 -10.69
C GLY A 65 -2.02 -0.94 -9.35
N THR A 66 -0.94 -0.15 -9.35
CA THR A 66 -0.44 0.54 -8.14
C THR A 66 -1.18 1.86 -7.86
N ASP A 67 -2.11 2.26 -8.74
CA ASP A 67 -3.02 3.39 -8.55
C ASP A 67 -4.28 3.05 -7.73
N ILE A 68 -4.41 1.80 -7.32
CA ILE A 68 -5.55 1.35 -6.51
C ILE A 68 -5.37 1.86 -5.08
N HIS A 69 -6.41 2.50 -4.56
CA HIS A 69 -6.47 2.98 -3.19
C HIS A 69 -7.68 2.34 -2.51
N TYR A 70 -7.44 1.55 -1.48
CA TYR A 70 -8.51 0.93 -0.70
C TYR A 70 -9.05 1.90 0.34
N PRO A 71 -10.35 1.86 0.65
CA PRO A 71 -10.98 2.73 1.65
C PRO A 71 -10.66 2.25 3.07
N ILE A 72 -9.38 2.22 3.42
CA ILE A 72 -8.91 1.87 4.76
C ILE A 72 -9.00 3.11 5.66
N PRO A 73 -9.59 3.02 6.86
CA PRO A 73 -9.66 4.13 7.79
C PRO A 73 -8.27 4.63 8.19
N GLY A 74 -8.04 5.94 8.09
CA GLY A 74 -6.78 6.57 8.46
C GLY A 74 -6.67 7.97 7.86
N THR A 75 -5.79 8.80 8.41
CA THR A 75 -5.55 10.18 7.97
C THR A 75 -4.30 10.31 7.11
N HIS A 76 -3.35 9.39 7.26
CA HIS A 76 -2.09 9.43 6.51
C HIS A 76 -2.32 9.12 5.02
N PRO A 77 -1.72 9.90 4.09
CA PRO A 77 -1.94 9.73 2.65
C PRO A 77 -1.58 8.35 2.09
N LEU A 78 -0.68 7.63 2.74
CA LEU A 78 -0.28 6.28 2.34
C LEU A 78 -1.27 5.19 2.78
N THR A 79 -2.14 5.46 3.75
CA THR A 79 -3.11 4.44 4.21
C THR A 79 -4.03 4.03 3.06
N GLY A 80 -4.13 2.75 2.79
CA GLY A 80 -4.91 2.19 1.69
C GLY A 80 -4.18 2.14 0.34
N THR A 81 -2.96 2.66 0.23
CA THR A 81 -2.15 2.57 -0.99
C THR A 81 -1.28 1.33 -0.99
N PHE A 82 -0.78 0.95 -2.17
CA PHE A 82 0.25 -0.07 -2.30
C PHE A 82 1.56 0.43 -1.66
N ALA A 83 2.26 -0.46 -0.95
CA ALA A 83 3.52 -0.10 -0.29
C ALA A 83 4.55 0.41 -1.30
N PRO A 84 5.23 1.52 -1.02
CA PRO A 84 6.25 2.06 -1.90
C PRO A 84 7.45 1.11 -2.00
N ASP A 85 8.11 1.13 -3.14
CA ASP A 85 9.38 0.43 -3.32
C ASP A 85 10.47 1.21 -2.59
N LEU A 86 10.97 0.63 -1.50
CA LEU A 86 12.02 1.24 -0.67
C LEU A 86 13.22 0.29 -0.61
N THR A 87 14.40 0.86 -0.76
CA THR A 87 15.65 0.20 -0.39
C THR A 87 15.82 0.32 1.12
N LEU A 88 15.93 -0.81 1.81
CA LEU A 88 15.99 -0.90 3.26
C LEU A 88 17.37 -1.41 3.70
N HIS A 89 17.90 -0.81 4.73
CA HIS A 89 19.13 -1.24 5.42
C HIS A 89 18.75 -1.84 6.77
N ILE A 90 18.93 -3.15 6.93
CA ILE A 90 18.59 -3.92 8.13
C ILE A 90 19.86 -4.64 8.61
N GLU A 91 20.35 -4.30 9.79
CA GLU A 91 21.51 -4.96 10.43
C GLU A 91 22.78 -5.08 9.55
N GLY A 92 22.93 -4.18 8.58
CA GLY A 92 24.06 -4.16 7.65
C GLY A 92 23.78 -4.78 6.28
N ASP A 93 22.66 -5.47 6.13
CA ASP A 93 22.19 -5.99 4.85
C ASP A 93 21.30 -4.97 4.12
N VAL A 94 21.23 -5.11 2.80
CA VAL A 94 20.38 -4.29 1.92
C VAL A 94 19.31 -5.17 1.32
N THR A 95 18.05 -4.78 1.49
CA THR A 95 16.88 -5.50 0.97
C THR A 95 15.83 -4.52 0.45
N GLY A 96 14.75 -5.02 -0.13
CA GLY A 96 13.60 -4.24 -0.57
C GLY A 96 12.33 -4.59 0.20
N VAL A 97 11.34 -3.68 0.20
CA VAL A 97 10.01 -3.99 0.78
C VAL A 97 9.41 -5.23 0.12
N ALA A 98 9.57 -5.40 -1.20
CA ALA A 98 9.08 -6.58 -1.91
C ALA A 98 9.66 -7.90 -1.37
N GLU A 99 10.92 -7.90 -0.94
CA GLU A 99 11.57 -9.08 -0.36
C GLU A 99 11.04 -9.40 1.03
N LEU A 100 10.75 -8.37 1.85
CA LEU A 100 10.09 -8.57 3.14
C LEU A 100 8.72 -9.21 3.00
N MET A 101 8.02 -8.92 1.89
CA MET A 101 6.67 -9.43 1.61
C MET A 101 6.65 -10.83 0.95
N HIS A 102 7.78 -11.53 0.85
CA HIS A 102 7.80 -12.92 0.38
C HIS A 102 7.15 -13.90 1.36
N THR A 103 7.05 -13.54 2.61
CA THR A 103 6.28 -14.28 3.62
C THR A 103 4.84 -13.78 3.64
N PRO A 104 3.86 -14.65 3.98
CA PRO A 104 2.46 -14.22 4.08
C PRO A 104 2.15 -13.43 5.36
N HIS A 105 3.17 -12.93 6.04
CA HIS A 105 3.02 -12.17 7.28
C HIS A 105 2.90 -10.68 6.99
N PRO A 106 2.01 -9.97 7.70
CA PRO A 106 2.02 -8.52 7.73
C PRO A 106 3.29 -8.01 8.42
N VAL A 107 3.72 -6.82 8.05
CA VAL A 107 4.95 -6.21 8.57
C VAL A 107 4.63 -4.86 9.21
N LEU A 108 5.06 -4.67 10.47
CA LEU A 108 5.25 -3.33 11.02
C LEU A 108 6.70 -2.91 10.74
N LEU A 109 6.88 -2.01 9.77
CA LEU A 109 8.17 -1.49 9.35
C LEU A 109 8.43 -0.16 10.07
N ASP A 110 9.36 -0.16 11.02
CA ASP A 110 9.81 1.03 11.75
C ASP A 110 11.01 1.64 11.00
N LEU A 111 10.84 2.86 10.48
CA LEU A 111 11.84 3.57 9.68
C LEU A 111 12.57 4.68 10.45
N SER A 112 12.14 4.99 11.68
CA SER A 112 12.66 6.11 12.48
C SER A 112 13.11 5.72 13.88
N GLY A 113 13.10 4.41 14.23
CA GLY A 113 13.50 3.93 15.54
C GLY A 113 12.42 4.16 16.61
N ARG A 114 11.15 4.02 16.26
CA ARG A 114 9.98 4.20 17.12
C ARG A 114 9.79 3.00 18.07
N GLU A 115 10.59 2.94 19.12
CA GLU A 115 10.51 1.89 20.15
C GLU A 115 9.11 1.80 20.77
N ASP A 116 8.48 2.94 21.02
CA ASP A 116 7.12 3.06 21.53
C ASP A 116 6.09 2.33 20.64
N LEU A 117 6.21 2.41 19.33
CA LEU A 117 5.32 1.73 18.37
C LEU A 117 5.60 0.23 18.30
N ARG A 118 6.87 -0.16 18.39
CA ARG A 118 7.26 -1.58 18.44
C ARG A 118 6.74 -2.26 19.71
N GLU A 119 6.87 -1.62 20.87
CA GLU A 119 6.31 -2.12 22.14
C GLU A 119 4.81 -2.35 22.07
N ILE A 120 4.07 -1.44 21.41
CA ILE A 120 2.62 -1.61 21.18
C ILE A 120 2.34 -2.85 20.34
N ALA A 121 3.12 -3.09 19.29
CA ALA A 121 2.92 -4.20 18.37
C ALA A 121 3.34 -5.57 18.94
N GLU A 122 4.09 -5.62 20.06
CA GLU A 122 4.52 -6.87 20.70
C GLU A 122 3.35 -7.82 20.97
N GLY A 123 2.17 -7.32 21.32
CA GLY A 123 0.97 -8.14 21.49
C GLY A 123 0.51 -8.88 20.21
N TRP A 124 1.06 -8.54 19.05
CA TRP A 124 0.76 -9.19 17.76
C TRP A 124 1.96 -9.92 17.15
N ARG A 125 3.11 -10.03 17.86
CA ARG A 125 4.36 -10.63 17.36
C ARG A 125 4.20 -12.03 16.73
N ASN A 126 3.23 -12.79 17.17
CA ASN A 126 2.92 -14.12 16.61
C ASN A 126 2.20 -14.08 15.24
N ARG A 127 1.83 -12.90 14.76
CA ARG A 127 1.05 -12.66 13.51
C ARG A 127 1.59 -11.51 12.66
N VAL A 128 2.39 -10.62 13.24
CA VAL A 128 2.96 -9.43 12.60
C VAL A 128 4.46 -9.43 12.82
N ASP A 129 5.22 -9.38 11.74
CA ASP A 129 6.66 -9.21 11.81
C ASP A 129 6.99 -7.76 12.13
N ILE A 130 7.80 -7.51 13.17
CA ILE A 130 8.22 -6.18 13.60
C ILE A 130 9.64 -5.97 13.14
N ILE A 131 9.86 -5.08 12.20
CA ILE A 131 11.15 -4.87 11.53
C ILE A 131 11.57 -3.41 11.66
N THR A 132 12.80 -3.18 12.13
CA THR A 132 13.44 -1.87 12.12
C THR A 132 14.39 -1.78 10.94
N ALA A 133 14.25 -0.77 10.11
CA ALA A 133 15.10 -0.53 8.95
C ALA A 133 15.42 0.95 8.78
N LYS A 134 16.47 1.25 8.02
CA LYS A 134 16.78 2.60 7.56
C LYS A 134 16.57 2.67 6.05
N THR A 135 16.17 3.82 5.56
CA THR A 135 16.07 4.13 4.13
C THR A 135 16.45 5.59 3.91
N ASP A 136 16.94 5.92 2.71
CA ASP A 136 17.42 7.28 2.41
C ASP A 136 16.27 8.30 2.42
N ASN A 137 15.08 7.89 1.97
CA ASN A 137 13.91 8.76 1.87
C ASN A 137 12.70 8.06 2.50
N PRO A 138 12.60 8.03 3.84
CA PRO A 138 11.44 7.43 4.49
C PRO A 138 10.18 8.20 4.12
N PRO A 139 9.08 7.52 3.76
CA PRO A 139 7.81 8.19 3.46
C PRO A 139 6.96 8.47 4.70
N ALA A 140 7.34 7.90 5.85
CA ALA A 140 6.66 7.97 7.15
C ALA A 140 7.62 7.49 8.24
N ASP A 141 7.29 7.69 9.52
CA ASP A 141 8.07 7.13 10.63
C ASP A 141 7.92 5.62 10.75
N ALA A 142 6.72 5.09 10.49
CA ALA A 142 6.44 3.66 10.47
C ALA A 142 5.29 3.33 9.53
N LEU A 143 5.30 2.10 9.00
CA LEU A 143 4.27 1.56 8.10
C LEU A 143 3.79 0.21 8.62
N LEU A 144 2.49 0.01 8.72
CA LEU A 144 1.88 -1.31 8.91
C LEU A 144 1.42 -1.83 7.54
N ILE A 145 2.09 -2.84 7.03
CA ILE A 145 1.88 -3.38 5.68
C ILE A 145 1.16 -4.72 5.80
N ARG A 146 0.05 -4.87 5.08
CA ARG A 146 -0.73 -6.11 5.00
C ARG A 146 -0.01 -7.15 4.11
N PRO A 147 -0.35 -8.45 4.21
CA PRO A 147 0.25 -9.50 3.37
C PRO A 147 0.07 -9.29 1.86
N ASP A 148 -0.93 -8.51 1.44
CA ASP A 148 -1.17 -8.13 0.04
C ASP A 148 -0.41 -6.85 -0.38
N ALA A 149 0.55 -6.42 0.44
CA ALA A 149 1.38 -5.24 0.27
C ALA A 149 0.62 -3.88 0.27
N TYR A 150 -0.60 -3.83 0.81
CA TYR A 150 -1.30 -2.57 1.05
C TYR A 150 -1.03 -2.05 2.46
N ILE A 151 -0.89 -0.73 2.58
CA ILE A 151 -0.63 -0.06 3.86
C ILE A 151 -1.93 0.02 4.65
N ALA A 152 -1.98 -0.68 5.79
CA ALA A 152 -3.09 -0.65 6.73
C ALA A 152 -3.07 0.59 7.63
N TRP A 153 -1.86 1.10 7.93
CA TRP A 153 -1.65 2.26 8.78
C TRP A 153 -0.24 2.83 8.55
N ALA A 154 -0.09 4.13 8.75
CA ALA A 154 1.21 4.80 8.72
C ALA A 154 1.26 5.87 9.80
N ALA A 155 2.44 6.10 10.39
CA ALA A 155 2.72 7.18 11.31
C ALA A 155 3.24 8.40 10.57
N ASP A 156 2.72 9.58 10.86
CA ASP A 156 3.30 10.84 10.40
C ASP A 156 4.69 11.06 11.03
N PHE A 157 5.50 11.90 10.39
CA PHE A 157 6.81 12.25 10.93
C PHE A 157 6.70 12.93 12.29
N ASN A 158 7.41 12.41 13.28
CA ASN A 158 7.42 12.88 14.66
C ASN A 158 6.02 12.90 15.29
N GLU A 159 5.12 12.05 14.84
CA GLU A 159 3.79 11.93 15.43
C GLU A 159 3.90 11.54 16.90
N PRO A 160 3.25 12.26 17.83
CA PRO A 160 3.30 11.94 19.26
C PRO A 160 2.72 10.54 19.54
N THR A 161 3.32 9.83 20.50
CA THR A 161 2.90 8.47 20.87
C THR A 161 1.44 8.41 21.31
N ASP A 162 0.94 9.41 22.01
CA ASP A 162 -0.45 9.50 22.46
C ASP A 162 -1.46 9.60 21.31
N THR A 163 -1.03 10.06 20.14
CA THR A 163 -1.82 10.10 18.91
C THR A 163 -1.63 8.82 18.08
N ALA A 164 -0.38 8.39 17.86
CA ALA A 164 -0.07 7.24 17.02
C ALA A 164 -0.49 5.90 17.67
N ALA A 165 -0.34 5.76 18.99
CA ALA A 165 -0.59 4.50 19.69
C ALA A 165 -2.05 4.00 19.58
N PRO A 166 -3.08 4.82 19.79
CA PRO A 166 -4.47 4.38 19.65
C PRO A 166 -4.80 3.96 18.21
N THR A 167 -4.30 4.68 17.21
CA THR A 167 -4.58 4.40 15.80
C THR A 167 -3.86 3.15 15.32
N LEU A 168 -2.61 2.92 15.76
CA LEU A 168 -1.88 1.68 15.50
C LEU A 168 -2.58 0.46 16.12
N ARG A 169 -2.99 0.55 17.40
CA ARG A 169 -3.74 -0.55 18.05
C ARG A 169 -5.06 -0.85 17.35
N ALA A 170 -5.77 0.18 16.92
CA ALA A 170 -7.01 0.03 16.17
C ALA A 170 -6.76 -0.69 14.84
N ALA A 171 -5.72 -0.31 14.09
CA ALA A 171 -5.35 -0.96 12.83
C ALA A 171 -4.92 -2.42 13.05
N LEU A 172 -4.05 -2.69 14.03
CA LEU A 172 -3.62 -4.04 14.39
C LEU A 172 -4.80 -4.94 14.76
N SER A 173 -5.71 -4.44 15.59
CA SER A 173 -6.92 -5.20 15.98
C SER A 173 -7.88 -5.43 14.83
N THR A 174 -8.08 -4.42 13.96
CA THR A 174 -8.97 -4.51 12.80
C THR A 174 -8.52 -5.55 11.81
N TRP A 175 -7.21 -5.61 11.51
CA TRP A 175 -6.69 -6.48 10.46
C TRP A 175 -6.17 -7.82 10.99
N PHE A 176 -5.69 -7.87 12.23
CA PHE A 176 -4.99 -9.05 12.77
C PHE A 176 -5.59 -9.56 14.08
N GLY A 177 -6.77 -9.08 14.46
CA GLY A 177 -7.49 -9.53 15.65
C GLY A 177 -6.93 -8.96 16.97
N ALA A 178 -7.45 -9.42 18.09
CA ALA A 178 -7.01 -8.98 19.42
C ALA A 178 -5.54 -9.32 19.66
N ALA A 179 -4.86 -8.52 20.50
CA ALA A 179 -3.53 -8.85 20.98
C ALA A 179 -3.51 -10.24 21.65
N ALA A 180 -2.39 -10.92 21.56
CA ALA A 180 -2.16 -12.12 22.38
C ALA A 180 -1.89 -11.70 23.84
N ASP A 181 -2.37 -12.50 24.78
CA ASP A 181 -2.11 -12.34 26.21
C ASP A 181 -0.62 -12.65 26.54
#